data_c369e924966c3b2827eb2b12a8f053ca
#
_entry.id   c369e924966c3b2827eb2b12a8f053ca
#
_cell.length_a   1.000
_cell.length_b   1.000
_cell.length_c   1.000
_cell.angle_alpha   90.00
_cell.angle_beta   90.00
_cell.angle_gamma   90.00
#
_symmetry.space_group_name_H-M   'P 1'
#
loop_
_entity.id
_entity.type
_entity.pdbx_description
1 polymer ?
#
loop_
_entity_poly.entity_id
_entity_poly.type
_entity_poly.pdbx_seq_one_letter_code
_entity_poly.pdbx_strand_id
1 'polypeptide(L)'
;MFPSPSFESEPASAGRRQLICLGDSLTFGYGVCPRERWLNLAAEESGWRLWNRGICGDTTGGMLVRLRELLLSPRKPGAVMIMGGANDIFYSGSSAAARANMGAMLQQLLTAGVLPLAGIPMPIVPDWHPEEWGAVVDFERADSLLSDYAGWLAEYCRVFRVPAVDFRPAFLDEAGCVRRELFLDGLHPNATGHRRMAELVVARLRELEELAP
;
A
#
# COMPACT_ATOMS: atom_id res chain seq x y z
N MET A 1 8.49 -10.91 25.41
CA MET A 1 9.24 -11.60 24.34
C MET A 1 8.19 -12.06 23.34
N PHE A 2 7.96 -11.30 22.25
CA PHE A 2 6.99 -11.69 21.22
C PHE A 2 7.70 -12.66 20.27
N PRO A 3 7.08 -13.78 19.89
CA PRO A 3 7.67 -14.70 18.94
C PRO A 3 7.80 -14.02 17.57
N SER A 4 9.02 -14.07 17.01
CA SER A 4 9.24 -13.72 15.60
C SER A 4 8.38 -14.63 14.73
N PRO A 5 7.69 -14.08 13.70
CA PRO A 5 6.97 -14.93 12.78
C PRO A 5 7.96 -15.82 12.04
N SER A 6 7.87 -17.11 12.31
CA SER A 6 8.63 -18.13 11.58
C SER A 6 8.28 -18.06 10.10
N PHE A 7 9.28 -17.91 9.25
CA PHE A 7 9.17 -18.09 7.82
C PHE A 7 8.89 -19.57 7.55
N GLU A 8 7.62 -19.97 7.56
CA GLU A 8 7.27 -21.29 7.08
C GLU A 8 7.59 -21.38 5.60
N SER A 9 8.55 -22.24 5.29
CA SER A 9 8.98 -22.57 3.94
C SER A 9 7.97 -23.52 3.32
N GLU A 10 6.96 -22.98 2.63
CA GLU A 10 6.15 -23.81 1.73
C GLU A 10 6.86 -23.99 0.37
N PRO A 11 6.72 -25.18 -0.25
CA PRO A 11 7.34 -25.49 -1.53
C PRO A 11 6.84 -24.54 -2.62
N ALA A 12 7.76 -24.13 -3.50
CA ALA A 12 7.42 -23.37 -4.70
C ALA A 12 6.43 -24.18 -5.55
N SER A 13 5.15 -23.85 -5.49
CA SER A 13 4.16 -24.32 -6.44
C SER A 13 4.47 -23.66 -7.78
N ALA A 14 5.06 -24.41 -8.69
CA ALA A 14 5.26 -23.98 -10.05
C ALA A 14 3.90 -23.55 -10.66
N GLY A 15 3.77 -22.28 -11.02
CA GLY A 15 2.66 -21.76 -11.80
C GLY A 15 1.85 -20.59 -11.24
N ARG A 16 1.86 -20.28 -9.94
CA ARG A 16 1.16 -19.10 -9.42
C ARG A 16 2.10 -17.91 -9.30
N ARG A 17 1.73 -16.78 -9.92
CA ARG A 17 2.43 -15.50 -9.74
C ARG A 17 2.26 -15.03 -8.30
N GLN A 18 3.31 -14.47 -7.71
CA GLN A 18 3.35 -14.06 -6.30
C GLN A 18 3.67 -12.59 -6.19
N LEU A 19 2.94 -11.88 -5.30
CA LEU A 19 3.16 -10.50 -4.99
C LEU A 19 3.27 -10.34 -3.47
N ILE A 20 4.38 -9.80 -2.99
CA ILE A 20 4.51 -9.38 -1.59
C ILE A 20 3.97 -7.97 -1.47
N CYS A 21 3.00 -7.75 -0.58
CA CYS A 21 2.41 -6.44 -0.32
C CYS A 21 2.95 -5.88 0.99
N LEU A 22 3.96 -5.02 0.88
CA LEU A 22 4.62 -4.32 1.98
C LEU A 22 3.89 -3.01 2.26
N GLY A 23 3.54 -2.74 3.52
CA GLY A 23 2.83 -1.52 3.85
C GLY A 23 2.47 -1.40 5.33
N ASP A 24 1.53 -0.50 5.60
CA ASP A 24 1.02 -0.15 6.92
C ASP A 24 -0.37 -0.78 7.22
N SER A 25 -1.21 -0.07 7.99
CA SER A 25 -2.58 -0.50 8.32
C SER A 25 -3.48 -0.62 7.09
N LEU A 26 -3.28 0.17 6.04
CA LEU A 26 -4.05 0.11 4.80
C LEU A 26 -3.75 -1.20 4.04
N THR A 27 -2.53 -1.68 4.10
CA THR A 27 -2.13 -2.98 3.55
C THR A 27 -2.57 -4.12 4.46
N PHE A 28 -2.40 -3.97 5.79
CA PHE A 28 -2.85 -4.95 6.76
C PHE A 28 -4.36 -5.24 6.66
N GLY A 29 -5.16 -4.22 6.35
CA GLY A 29 -6.63 -4.25 6.34
C GLY A 29 -7.17 -4.08 7.77
N TYR A 30 -6.77 -2.96 8.41
CA TYR A 30 -7.24 -2.58 9.74
C TYR A 30 -8.76 -2.39 9.74
N GLY A 31 -9.41 -2.86 10.81
CA GLY A 31 -10.84 -2.64 11.07
C GLY A 31 -11.79 -3.56 10.30
N VAL A 32 -11.30 -4.39 9.35
CA VAL A 32 -12.13 -5.37 8.63
C VAL A 32 -11.67 -6.79 8.86
N CYS A 33 -12.59 -7.75 8.75
CA CYS A 33 -12.25 -9.16 8.92
C CYS A 33 -11.40 -9.67 7.72
N PRO A 34 -10.61 -10.73 7.90
CA PRO A 34 -9.69 -11.21 6.86
C PRO A 34 -10.32 -11.40 5.48
N ARG A 35 -11.53 -11.96 5.39
CA ARG A 35 -12.25 -12.21 4.14
C ARG A 35 -12.66 -10.92 3.38
N GLU A 36 -12.68 -9.78 4.06
CA GLU A 36 -13.05 -8.47 3.49
C GLU A 36 -11.84 -7.62 3.12
N ARG A 37 -10.62 -8.07 3.47
CA ARG A 37 -9.38 -7.35 3.13
C ARG A 37 -9.14 -7.37 1.64
N TRP A 38 -8.75 -6.24 1.09
CA TRP A 38 -8.49 -6.10 -0.34
C TRP A 38 -7.48 -7.13 -0.88
N LEU A 39 -6.46 -7.49 -0.08
CA LEU A 39 -5.49 -8.50 -0.49
C LEU A 39 -6.13 -9.87 -0.71
N ASN A 40 -6.99 -10.30 0.22
CA ASN A 40 -7.63 -11.61 0.13
C ASN A 40 -8.64 -11.65 -1.02
N LEU A 41 -9.42 -10.57 -1.18
CA LEU A 41 -10.34 -10.41 -2.30
C LEU A 41 -9.61 -10.42 -3.65
N ALA A 42 -8.53 -9.64 -3.76
CA ALA A 42 -7.72 -9.59 -4.98
C ALA A 42 -7.01 -10.91 -5.27
N ALA A 43 -6.54 -11.65 -4.26
CA ALA A 43 -5.92 -12.95 -4.42
C ALA A 43 -6.93 -13.98 -4.95
N GLU A 44 -8.15 -13.98 -4.42
CA GLU A 44 -9.24 -14.87 -4.85
C GLU A 44 -9.62 -14.61 -6.31
N GLU A 45 -9.78 -13.33 -6.68
CA GLU A 45 -10.27 -12.93 -7.99
C GLU A 45 -9.20 -13.01 -9.10
N SER A 46 -7.94 -12.66 -8.78
CA SER A 46 -6.84 -12.67 -9.77
C SER A 46 -6.19 -14.04 -9.94
N GLY A 47 -6.32 -14.92 -8.96
CA GLY A 47 -5.56 -16.16 -8.91
C GLY A 47 -4.08 -16.00 -8.52
N TRP A 48 -3.60 -14.77 -8.28
CA TRP A 48 -2.27 -14.51 -7.75
C TRP A 48 -2.20 -14.90 -6.27
N ARG A 49 -1.00 -15.22 -5.80
CA ARG A 49 -0.73 -15.36 -4.37
C ARG A 49 -0.24 -14.01 -3.82
N LEU A 50 -1.07 -13.34 -3.04
CA LEU A 50 -0.74 -12.07 -2.41
C LEU A 50 -0.35 -12.29 -0.94
N TRP A 51 0.88 -11.87 -0.58
CA TRP A 51 1.39 -12.00 0.78
C TRP A 51 1.22 -10.67 1.53
N ASN A 52 0.36 -10.67 2.55
CA ASN A 52 0.17 -9.50 3.38
C ASN A 52 1.37 -9.29 4.31
N ARG A 53 2.11 -8.21 4.12
CA ARG A 53 3.20 -7.71 4.95
C ARG A 53 2.90 -6.30 5.47
N GLY A 54 1.63 -5.98 5.70
CA GLY A 54 1.18 -4.75 6.36
C GLY A 54 1.43 -4.83 7.86
N ILE A 55 1.90 -3.73 8.45
CA ILE A 55 2.02 -3.53 9.90
C ILE A 55 1.36 -2.22 10.25
N CYS A 56 0.33 -2.25 11.12
CA CYS A 56 -0.37 -1.04 11.53
C CYS A 56 0.59 -0.04 12.19
N GLY A 57 0.49 1.23 11.78
CA GLY A 57 1.36 2.29 12.29
C GLY A 57 2.78 2.33 11.69
N ASP A 58 3.13 1.42 10.75
CA ASP A 58 4.45 1.43 10.16
C ASP A 58 4.70 2.65 9.27
N THR A 59 5.91 3.16 9.30
CA THR A 59 6.37 4.26 8.44
C THR A 59 7.12 3.71 7.23
N THR A 60 7.35 4.55 6.24
CA THR A 60 8.20 4.19 5.10
C THR A 60 9.63 3.86 5.52
N GLY A 61 10.10 4.41 6.64
CA GLY A 61 11.39 4.04 7.25
C GLY A 61 11.42 2.60 7.74
N GLY A 62 10.36 2.16 8.45
CA GLY A 62 10.19 0.76 8.87
C GLY A 62 10.07 -0.18 7.67
N MET A 63 9.28 0.22 6.67
CA MET A 63 9.14 -0.54 5.42
C MET A 63 10.48 -0.71 4.68
N LEU A 64 11.33 0.32 4.66
CA LEU A 64 12.66 0.26 4.04
C LEU A 64 13.56 -0.80 4.69
N VAL A 65 13.52 -0.90 6.02
CA VAL A 65 14.27 -1.95 6.76
C VAL A 65 13.75 -3.34 6.40
N ARG A 66 12.43 -3.52 6.40
CA ARG A 66 11.78 -4.82 6.06
C ARG A 66 12.00 -5.20 4.58
N LEU A 67 12.03 -4.24 3.67
CA LEU A 67 12.35 -4.49 2.27
C LEU A 67 13.78 -5.03 2.13
N ARG A 68 14.75 -4.44 2.86
CA ARG A 68 16.12 -4.92 2.83
C ARG A 68 16.22 -6.38 3.23
N GLU A 69 15.50 -6.80 4.27
CA GLU A 69 15.45 -8.20 4.70
C GLU A 69 14.91 -9.13 3.60
N LEU A 70 13.84 -8.69 2.91
CA LEU A 70 13.27 -9.44 1.77
C LEU A 70 14.28 -9.60 0.63
N LEU A 71 15.03 -8.52 0.30
CA LEU A 71 15.99 -8.53 -0.80
C LEU A 71 17.26 -9.34 -0.48
N LEU A 72 17.62 -9.46 0.79
CA LEU A 72 18.74 -10.29 1.27
C LEU A 72 18.37 -11.76 1.43
N SER A 73 17.09 -12.10 1.37
CA SER A 73 16.63 -13.48 1.46
C SER A 73 17.20 -14.34 0.32
N PRO A 74 17.57 -15.61 0.58
CA PRO A 74 17.99 -16.53 -0.46
C PRO A 74 16.94 -16.76 -1.56
N ARG A 75 15.67 -16.55 -1.22
CA ARG A 75 14.53 -16.59 -2.15
C ARG A 75 13.97 -15.19 -2.31
N LYS A 76 14.58 -14.41 -3.20
CA LYS A 76 14.06 -13.08 -3.54
C LYS A 76 12.66 -13.18 -4.13
N PRO A 77 11.75 -12.24 -3.77
CA PRO A 77 10.43 -12.18 -4.41
C PRO A 77 10.56 -11.78 -5.87
N GLY A 78 9.63 -12.25 -6.72
CA GLY A 78 9.54 -11.81 -8.12
C GLY A 78 8.92 -10.42 -8.26
N ALA A 79 7.99 -10.07 -7.36
CA ALA A 79 7.30 -8.78 -7.35
C ALA A 79 7.00 -8.32 -5.92
N VAL A 80 7.08 -7.01 -5.69
CA VAL A 80 6.75 -6.36 -4.41
C VAL A 80 5.92 -5.12 -4.66
N MET A 81 4.74 -5.06 -4.05
CA MET A 81 3.96 -3.84 -3.94
C MET A 81 4.31 -3.12 -2.64
N ILE A 82 4.46 -1.80 -2.71
CA ILE A 82 4.71 -0.95 -1.54
C ILE A 82 3.64 0.15 -1.49
N MET A 83 2.94 0.24 -0.35
CA MET A 83 1.97 1.30 -0.08
C MET A 83 2.18 1.83 1.34
N GLY A 84 2.45 3.12 1.47
CA GLY A 84 2.68 3.79 2.75
C GLY A 84 2.97 5.26 2.59
N GLY A 85 3.26 5.93 3.71
CA GLY A 85 3.59 7.35 3.77
C GLY A 85 2.63 8.18 4.63
N ALA A 86 1.41 7.70 4.89
CA ALA A 86 0.45 8.40 5.74
C ALA A 86 0.99 8.55 7.18
N ASN A 87 1.56 7.49 7.77
CA ASN A 87 2.12 7.55 9.11
C ASN A 87 3.35 8.47 9.21
N ASP A 88 4.19 8.54 8.17
CA ASP A 88 5.28 9.52 8.12
C ASP A 88 4.75 10.95 8.24
N ILE A 89 3.68 11.27 7.50
CA ILE A 89 3.03 12.57 7.52
C ILE A 89 2.38 12.85 8.88
N PHE A 90 1.65 11.89 9.44
CA PHE A 90 0.97 12.04 10.73
C PHE A 90 1.96 12.25 11.88
N TYR A 91 3.08 11.53 11.90
CA TYR A 91 4.05 11.63 12.98
C TYR A 91 4.99 12.82 12.86
N SER A 92 5.30 13.27 11.63
CA SER A 92 6.29 14.34 11.43
C SER A 92 5.73 15.66 10.92
N GLY A 93 4.47 15.69 10.46
CA GLY A 93 3.88 16.85 9.77
C GLY A 93 4.57 17.19 8.47
N SER A 94 5.22 16.19 7.79
CA SER A 94 5.97 16.38 6.54
C SER A 94 5.95 15.12 5.69
N SER A 95 5.90 15.27 4.37
CA SER A 95 6.01 14.16 3.41
C SER A 95 7.46 13.85 2.98
N ALA A 96 8.45 14.57 3.51
CA ALA A 96 9.85 14.46 3.05
C ALA A 96 10.43 13.05 3.22
N ALA A 97 10.25 12.44 4.40
CA ALA A 97 10.71 11.08 4.68
C ALA A 97 9.97 10.06 3.80
N ALA A 98 8.64 10.19 3.65
CA ALA A 98 7.83 9.33 2.79
C ALA A 98 8.34 9.33 1.36
N ARG A 99 8.60 10.52 0.77
CA ARG A 99 9.15 10.66 -0.60
C ARG A 99 10.53 10.02 -0.73
N ALA A 100 11.44 10.34 0.18
CA ALA A 100 12.81 9.83 0.13
C ALA A 100 12.84 8.29 0.25
N ASN A 101 12.16 7.75 1.23
CA ASN A 101 12.15 6.31 1.48
C ASN A 101 11.41 5.53 0.38
N MET A 102 10.25 6.03 -0.10
CA MET A 102 9.52 5.39 -1.19
C MET A 102 10.35 5.35 -2.47
N GLY A 103 10.96 6.48 -2.85
CA GLY A 103 11.87 6.52 -3.99
C GLY A 103 13.02 5.52 -3.85
N ALA A 104 13.65 5.48 -2.66
CA ALA A 104 14.74 4.54 -2.38
C ALA A 104 14.29 3.08 -2.49
N MET A 105 13.13 2.73 -1.94
CA MET A 105 12.60 1.35 -2.00
C MET A 105 12.30 0.92 -3.44
N LEU A 106 11.65 1.77 -4.24
CA LEU A 106 11.35 1.48 -5.64
C LEU A 106 12.63 1.30 -6.47
N GLN A 107 13.65 2.15 -6.24
CA GLN A 107 14.94 2.00 -6.93
C GLN A 107 15.70 0.74 -6.50
N GLN A 108 15.65 0.37 -5.22
CA GLN A 108 16.27 -0.89 -4.75
C GLN A 108 15.62 -2.11 -5.39
N LEU A 109 14.28 -2.12 -5.56
CA LEU A 109 13.57 -3.20 -6.25
C LEU A 109 14.01 -3.30 -7.72
N LEU A 110 14.03 -2.18 -8.44
CA LEU A 110 14.49 -2.12 -9.84
C LEU A 110 15.92 -2.64 -9.98
N THR A 111 16.83 -2.17 -9.12
CA THR A 111 18.24 -2.59 -9.13
C THR A 111 18.40 -4.08 -8.81
N ALA A 112 17.55 -4.62 -7.94
CA ALA A 112 17.55 -6.03 -7.57
C ALA A 112 16.90 -6.95 -8.61
N GLY A 113 16.33 -6.41 -9.69
CA GLY A 113 15.58 -7.17 -10.70
C GLY A 113 14.25 -7.70 -10.18
N VAL A 114 13.67 -7.05 -9.16
CA VAL A 114 12.36 -7.36 -8.59
C VAL A 114 11.33 -6.38 -9.15
N LEU A 115 10.21 -6.89 -9.67
CA LEU A 115 9.15 -6.04 -10.19
C LEU A 115 8.55 -5.16 -9.08
N PRO A 116 8.74 -3.83 -9.12
CA PRO A 116 8.09 -2.93 -8.17
C PRO A 116 6.65 -2.66 -8.60
N LEU A 117 5.76 -2.52 -7.64
CA LEU A 117 4.41 -1.99 -7.81
C LEU A 117 4.17 -0.95 -6.72
N ALA A 118 3.90 0.28 -7.09
CA ALA A 118 3.59 1.32 -6.12
C ALA A 118 2.09 1.37 -5.83
N GLY A 119 1.70 1.41 -4.56
CA GLY A 119 0.35 1.76 -4.12
C GLY A 119 0.28 3.26 -3.83
N ILE A 120 -0.46 4.02 -4.63
CA ILE A 120 -0.70 5.44 -4.38
C ILE A 120 -1.89 5.54 -3.43
N PRO A 121 -1.70 6.09 -2.21
CA PRO A 121 -2.73 6.06 -1.18
C PRO A 121 -3.96 6.89 -1.58
N MET A 122 -5.13 6.45 -1.10
CA MET A 122 -6.38 7.20 -1.19
C MET A 122 -6.33 8.45 -0.31
N PRO A 123 -7.24 9.44 -0.55
CA PRO A 123 -7.41 10.59 0.35
C PRO A 123 -7.93 10.16 1.72
N ILE A 124 -7.88 11.07 2.68
CA ILE A 124 -8.51 10.91 4.00
C ILE A 124 -9.74 11.79 4.10
N VAL A 125 -10.53 11.62 5.17
CA VAL A 125 -11.67 12.49 5.52
C VAL A 125 -11.25 13.32 6.74
N PRO A 126 -10.70 14.54 6.56
CA PRO A 126 -10.01 15.25 7.62
C PRO A 126 -10.92 15.70 8.79
N ASP A 127 -12.21 15.89 8.54
CA ASP A 127 -13.21 16.27 9.53
C ASP A 127 -13.87 15.07 10.24
N TRP A 128 -13.37 13.85 10.02
CA TRP A 128 -13.91 12.63 10.62
C TRP A 128 -12.81 11.68 11.06
N HIS A 129 -12.38 11.82 12.30
CA HIS A 129 -11.36 10.98 12.93
C HIS A 129 -11.66 10.82 14.42
N PRO A 130 -11.12 9.80 15.11
CA PRO A 130 -11.17 9.71 16.57
C PRO A 130 -10.61 10.97 17.23
N GLU A 131 -11.28 11.44 18.27
CA GLU A 131 -10.93 12.69 18.96
C GLU A 131 -9.46 12.67 19.48
N GLU A 132 -9.02 11.51 19.96
CA GLU A 132 -7.67 11.31 20.48
C GLU A 132 -6.60 11.55 19.40
N TRP A 133 -6.91 11.25 18.15
CA TRP A 133 -5.97 11.48 17.04
C TRP A 133 -5.87 12.96 16.70
N GLY A 134 -6.98 13.69 16.75
CA GLY A 134 -7.01 15.13 16.52
C GLY A 134 -6.21 15.94 17.55
N ALA A 135 -5.94 15.35 18.73
CA ALA A 135 -5.09 15.99 19.75
C ALA A 135 -3.59 16.03 19.34
N VAL A 136 -3.15 15.17 18.42
CA VAL A 136 -1.74 15.02 18.03
C VAL A 136 -1.48 15.17 16.52
N VAL A 137 -2.52 15.13 15.69
CA VAL A 137 -2.43 15.25 14.24
C VAL A 137 -3.34 16.39 13.77
N ASP A 138 -2.80 17.30 12.99
CA ASP A 138 -3.56 18.27 12.20
C ASP A 138 -4.02 17.58 10.91
N PHE A 139 -5.27 17.08 10.90
CA PHE A 139 -5.80 16.28 9.79
C PHE A 139 -6.03 17.09 8.51
N GLU A 140 -6.37 18.36 8.59
CA GLU A 140 -6.50 19.24 7.42
C GLU A 140 -5.15 19.41 6.72
N ARG A 141 -4.11 19.67 7.51
CA ARG A 141 -2.76 19.74 6.98
C ARG A 141 -2.27 18.38 6.46
N ALA A 142 -2.59 17.32 7.17
CA ALA A 142 -2.19 15.96 6.77
C ALA A 142 -2.84 15.55 5.45
N ASP A 143 -4.11 15.90 5.19
CA ASP A 143 -4.80 15.65 3.93
C ASP A 143 -4.11 16.36 2.77
N SER A 144 -3.79 17.65 2.93
CA SER A 144 -3.04 18.42 1.93
C SER A 144 -1.68 17.79 1.61
N LEU A 145 -0.93 17.42 2.65
CA LEU A 145 0.39 16.77 2.49
C LEU A 145 0.30 15.38 1.85
N LEU A 146 -0.75 14.62 2.17
CA LEU A 146 -0.99 13.30 1.60
C LEU A 146 -1.38 13.40 0.13
N SER A 147 -2.20 14.38 -0.24
CA SER A 147 -2.55 14.68 -1.62
C SER A 147 -1.32 15.06 -2.45
N ASP A 148 -0.48 15.96 -1.92
CA ASP A 148 0.79 16.33 -2.56
C ASP A 148 1.75 15.16 -2.71
N TYR A 149 1.84 14.30 -1.69
CA TYR A 149 2.64 13.08 -1.73
C TYR A 149 2.12 12.11 -2.78
N ALA A 150 0.82 11.87 -2.83
CA ALA A 150 0.20 10.98 -3.80
C ALA A 150 0.41 11.48 -5.24
N GLY A 151 0.28 12.79 -5.49
CA GLY A 151 0.59 13.43 -6.77
C GLY A 151 2.06 13.25 -7.17
N TRP A 152 2.99 13.47 -6.23
CA TRP A 152 4.41 13.24 -6.44
C TRP A 152 4.70 11.77 -6.77
N LEU A 153 4.11 10.82 -6.04
CA LEU A 153 4.35 9.40 -6.26
C LEU A 153 3.82 8.95 -7.63
N ALA A 154 2.67 9.45 -8.05
CA ALA A 154 2.12 9.20 -9.38
C ALA A 154 3.09 9.66 -10.48
N GLU A 155 3.61 10.89 -10.36
CA GLU A 155 4.58 11.44 -11.32
C GLU A 155 5.91 10.70 -11.27
N TYR A 156 6.40 10.34 -10.08
CA TYR A 156 7.59 9.49 -9.93
C TYR A 156 7.42 8.17 -10.69
N CYS A 157 6.31 7.48 -10.47
CA CYS A 157 6.02 6.21 -11.14
C CYS A 157 5.96 6.37 -12.67
N ARG A 158 5.36 7.45 -13.16
CA ARG A 158 5.31 7.77 -14.59
C ARG A 158 6.71 7.97 -15.19
N VAL A 159 7.54 8.78 -14.53
CA VAL A 159 8.91 9.11 -14.99
C VAL A 159 9.82 7.88 -15.00
N PHE A 160 9.80 7.09 -13.93
CA PHE A 160 10.65 5.92 -13.78
C PHE A 160 10.03 4.63 -14.32
N ARG A 161 8.84 4.72 -14.96
CA ARG A 161 8.10 3.58 -15.53
C ARG A 161 7.85 2.46 -14.50
N VAL A 162 7.56 2.85 -13.27
CA VAL A 162 7.15 1.93 -12.20
C VAL A 162 5.64 1.69 -12.31
N PRO A 163 5.18 0.46 -12.45
CA PRO A 163 3.75 0.16 -12.37
C PRO A 163 3.16 0.65 -11.05
N ALA A 164 1.95 1.22 -11.09
CA ALA A 164 1.29 1.73 -9.89
C ALA A 164 -0.19 1.36 -9.87
N VAL A 165 -0.74 1.17 -8.67
CA VAL A 165 -2.19 1.18 -8.41
C VAL A 165 -2.52 2.50 -7.75
N ASP A 166 -3.26 3.34 -8.44
CA ASP A 166 -3.76 4.60 -7.88
C ASP A 166 -5.13 4.35 -7.23
N PHE A 167 -5.17 4.41 -5.90
CA PHE A 167 -6.41 4.18 -5.16
C PHE A 167 -7.30 5.41 -5.07
N ARG A 168 -6.80 6.61 -5.38
CA ARG A 168 -7.54 7.87 -5.23
C ARG A 168 -8.88 7.88 -5.98
N PRO A 169 -8.95 7.50 -7.28
CA PRO A 169 -10.21 7.59 -8.03
C PRO A 169 -11.34 6.74 -7.45
N ALA A 170 -11.03 5.63 -6.79
CA ALA A 170 -12.04 4.76 -6.18
C ALA A 170 -12.70 5.37 -4.94
N PHE A 171 -12.03 6.35 -4.32
CA PHE A 171 -12.47 7.03 -3.09
C PHE A 171 -12.95 8.46 -3.31
N LEU A 172 -13.04 8.90 -4.56
CA LEU A 172 -13.61 10.18 -4.95
C LEU A 172 -14.93 9.99 -5.71
N ASP A 173 -15.85 10.93 -5.56
CA ASP A 173 -17.04 11.02 -6.39
C ASP A 173 -16.77 11.78 -7.71
N GLU A 174 -17.79 11.95 -8.54
CA GLU A 174 -17.68 12.65 -9.82
C GLU A 174 -17.33 14.15 -9.68
N ALA A 175 -17.60 14.74 -8.51
CA ALA A 175 -17.23 16.12 -8.19
C ALA A 175 -15.81 16.22 -7.59
N GLY A 176 -15.12 15.10 -7.37
CA GLY A 176 -13.81 15.05 -6.74
C GLY A 176 -13.85 15.11 -5.21
N CYS A 177 -15.02 14.96 -4.60
CA CYS A 177 -15.17 14.92 -3.15
C CYS A 177 -14.89 13.52 -2.61
N VAL A 178 -14.32 13.46 -1.40
CA VAL A 178 -14.02 12.16 -0.75
C VAL A 178 -15.32 11.46 -0.35
N ARG A 179 -15.41 10.20 -0.73
CA ARG A 179 -16.54 9.31 -0.44
C ARG A 179 -16.45 8.78 0.99
N ARG A 180 -16.92 9.58 1.93
CA ARG A 180 -16.88 9.30 3.39
C ARG A 180 -17.47 7.93 3.76
N GLU A 181 -18.50 7.49 3.06
CA GLU A 181 -19.15 6.19 3.27
C GLU A 181 -18.25 4.99 2.99
N LEU A 182 -17.06 5.17 2.44
CA LEU A 182 -16.08 4.10 2.19
C LEU A 182 -15.08 3.90 3.33
N PHE A 183 -15.17 4.71 4.39
CA PHE A 183 -14.24 4.69 5.51
C PHE A 183 -14.89 4.20 6.80
N LEU A 184 -14.05 3.83 7.77
CA LEU A 184 -14.43 3.47 9.14
C LEU A 184 -14.25 4.65 10.10
N ASP A 185 -13.20 5.43 9.90
CA ASP A 185 -12.73 6.46 10.84
C ASP A 185 -12.05 7.63 10.11
N GLY A 186 -12.39 7.83 8.83
CA GLY A 186 -11.82 8.87 7.98
C GLY A 186 -10.43 8.56 7.41
N LEU A 187 -9.74 7.54 7.91
CA LEU A 187 -8.43 7.08 7.41
C LEU A 187 -8.51 5.66 6.83
N HIS A 188 -9.15 4.74 7.56
CA HIS A 188 -9.16 3.33 7.20
C HIS A 188 -10.40 2.97 6.39
N PRO A 189 -10.25 2.34 5.23
CA PRO A 189 -11.37 1.86 4.43
C PRO A 189 -12.20 0.81 5.18
N ASN A 190 -13.52 0.87 5.00
CA ASN A 190 -14.42 -0.21 5.42
C ASN A 190 -14.45 -1.34 4.38
N ALA A 191 -15.28 -2.37 4.60
CA ALA A 191 -15.38 -3.51 3.71
C ALA A 191 -15.68 -3.13 2.24
N THR A 192 -16.51 -2.10 2.01
CA THR A 192 -16.82 -1.59 0.67
C THR A 192 -15.61 -0.90 0.05
N GLY A 193 -14.89 -0.08 0.83
CA GLY A 193 -13.64 0.54 0.41
C GLY A 193 -12.58 -0.50 0.05
N HIS A 194 -12.43 -1.53 0.88
CA HIS A 194 -11.53 -2.66 0.59
C HIS A 194 -11.89 -3.41 -0.70
N ARG A 195 -13.17 -3.59 -1.01
CA ARG A 195 -13.60 -4.21 -2.27
C ARG A 195 -13.17 -3.37 -3.47
N ARG A 196 -13.34 -2.04 -3.41
CA ARG A 196 -12.88 -1.14 -4.49
C ARG A 196 -11.37 -1.17 -4.66
N MET A 197 -10.61 -1.26 -3.56
CA MET A 197 -9.15 -1.44 -3.64
C MET A 197 -8.80 -2.74 -4.35
N ALA A 198 -9.49 -3.85 -4.03
CA ALA A 198 -9.27 -5.14 -4.66
C ALA A 198 -9.50 -5.09 -6.18
N GLU A 199 -10.60 -4.47 -6.62
CA GLU A 199 -10.93 -4.29 -8.05
C GLU A 199 -9.80 -3.60 -8.83
N LEU A 200 -9.22 -2.52 -8.26
CA LEU A 200 -8.10 -1.81 -8.88
C LEU A 200 -6.82 -2.66 -8.94
N VAL A 201 -6.54 -3.40 -7.88
CA VAL A 201 -5.38 -4.30 -7.84
C VAL A 201 -5.54 -5.41 -8.86
N VAL A 202 -6.71 -6.05 -8.95
CA VAL A 202 -6.99 -7.10 -9.93
C VAL A 202 -6.83 -6.58 -11.36
N ALA A 203 -7.36 -5.39 -11.66
CA ALA A 203 -7.20 -4.78 -12.97
C ALA A 203 -5.71 -4.59 -13.32
N ARG A 204 -4.91 -4.06 -12.37
CA ARG A 204 -3.47 -3.87 -12.57
C ARG A 204 -2.72 -5.20 -12.74
N LEU A 205 -3.07 -6.23 -11.99
CA LEU A 205 -2.43 -7.54 -12.12
C LEU A 205 -2.70 -8.18 -13.49
N ARG A 206 -3.91 -8.03 -14.03
CA ARG A 206 -4.26 -8.48 -15.39
C ARG A 206 -3.43 -7.74 -16.45
N GLU A 207 -3.30 -6.42 -16.36
CA GLU A 207 -2.45 -5.64 -17.27
C GLU A 207 -0.98 -6.10 -17.23
N LEU A 208 -0.45 -6.40 -16.03
CA LEU A 208 0.92 -6.92 -15.89
C LEU A 208 1.08 -8.32 -16.50
N GLU A 209 0.02 -9.12 -16.53
CA GLU A 209 0.03 -10.43 -17.20
C GLU A 209 0.08 -10.32 -18.72
N GLU A 210 -0.67 -9.38 -19.28
CA GLU A 210 -0.70 -9.13 -20.72
C GLU A 210 0.64 -8.60 -21.25
N LEU A 211 1.39 -7.88 -20.42
CA LEU A 211 2.69 -7.29 -20.75
C LEU A 211 3.88 -8.26 -20.53
N ALA A 212 3.64 -9.39 -19.87
CA ALA A 212 4.69 -10.38 -19.66
C ALA A 212 4.90 -11.20 -20.94
N PRO A 213 6.16 -11.35 -21.42
CA PRO A 213 6.48 -12.10 -22.64
C PRO A 213 6.18 -13.59 -22.52
#